data_6f74e1349cbf6d14d34cd08fe4247a38
#
_entry.id   6f74e1349cbf6d14d34cd08fe4247a38
#
_cell.length_a   1.000
_cell.length_b   1.000
_cell.length_c   1.000
_cell.angle_alpha   90.00
_cell.angle_beta   90.00
_cell.angle_gamma   90.00
#
_symmetry.space_group_name_H-M   'P 1'
#
loop_
_entity.id
_entity.type
_entity.pdbx_description
1 polymer ?
#
loop_
_entity_poly.entity_id
_entity_poly.type
_entity_poly.pdbx_seq_one_letter_code
_entity_poly.pdbx_strand_id
1 'polypeptide(L)'
;MAGETTITLVGNLTRDPELRFTPSGAAVADFTVASTARTFDRQTNEWKDGDTLFIRCSAWRQLAENVAGSLTKGTRVIVTGALKVREYERQDGGRGTSVEMTVDEVGPSLRNATAQVSRTSGGGGGGQGGGFGGNSGGFGGGNAGGGFGGGQQQPAQGNDASAWAQPAQPQQPAGGNDPWGGGSAGGSTDEPPF
;
A
#
# COMPACT_ATOMS: atom_id res chain seq x y z
N MET A 1 -17.44 -22.76 -3.29
CA MET A 1 -17.10 -23.40 -1.99
C MET A 1 -18.10 -22.87 -0.99
N ALA A 2 -19.07 -23.69 -0.65
CA ALA A 2 -20.14 -23.29 0.26
C ALA A 2 -19.82 -23.86 1.64
N GLY A 3 -19.75 -23.02 2.66
CA GLY A 3 -19.73 -23.43 4.06
C GLY A 3 -18.47 -23.07 4.87
N GLU A 4 -17.47 -22.43 4.31
CA GLU A 4 -16.34 -21.92 5.12
C GLU A 4 -16.73 -20.61 5.80
N THR A 5 -16.49 -20.53 7.13
CA THR A 5 -16.74 -19.31 7.88
C THR A 5 -15.65 -18.28 7.58
N THR A 6 -16.01 -17.21 6.87
CA THR A 6 -15.10 -16.10 6.63
C THR A 6 -15.14 -15.13 7.80
N ILE A 7 -13.98 -14.75 8.30
CA ILE A 7 -13.81 -13.75 9.36
C ILE A 7 -12.81 -12.68 8.98
N THR A 8 -12.93 -11.53 9.59
CA THR A 8 -11.92 -10.46 9.54
C THR A 8 -11.27 -10.32 10.92
N LEU A 9 -9.95 -10.38 10.95
CA LEU A 9 -9.15 -10.26 12.15
C LEU A 9 -8.25 -9.04 12.07
N VAL A 10 -8.14 -8.31 13.17
CA VAL A 10 -7.19 -7.21 13.31
C VAL A 10 -6.23 -7.51 14.44
N GLY A 11 -4.94 -7.49 14.17
CA GLY A 11 -3.93 -7.83 15.17
C GLY A 11 -2.52 -7.50 14.69
N ASN A 12 -1.52 -7.97 15.42
CA ASN A 12 -0.12 -7.75 15.11
C ASN A 12 0.57 -9.07 14.75
N LEU A 13 1.49 -9.02 13.79
CA LEU A 13 2.32 -10.18 13.48
C LEU A 13 3.25 -10.51 14.66
N THR A 14 3.27 -11.77 15.07
CA THR A 14 4.13 -12.22 16.18
C THR A 14 5.56 -12.51 15.74
N ARG A 15 5.75 -12.80 14.44
CA ARG A 15 7.04 -13.08 13.78
C ARG A 15 6.96 -12.63 12.32
N ASP A 16 8.10 -12.59 11.65
CA ASP A 16 8.13 -12.36 10.21
C ASP A 16 7.40 -13.47 9.46
N PRO A 17 6.67 -13.17 8.35
CA PRO A 17 6.08 -14.18 7.50
C PRO A 17 7.14 -15.09 6.90
N GLU A 18 6.92 -16.39 6.99
CA GLU A 18 7.82 -17.41 6.44
C GLU A 18 7.33 -17.87 5.08
N LEU A 19 8.05 -17.47 4.02
CA LEU A 19 7.77 -17.88 2.66
C LEU A 19 8.40 -19.24 2.37
N ARG A 20 7.62 -20.16 1.86
CA ARG A 20 8.07 -21.48 1.41
C ARG A 20 7.35 -21.89 0.14
N PHE A 21 7.88 -22.86 -0.56
CA PHE A 21 7.28 -23.41 -1.77
C PHE A 21 6.87 -24.87 -1.52
N THR A 22 5.68 -25.20 -1.98
CA THR A 22 5.22 -26.59 -1.97
C THR A 22 5.96 -27.41 -3.01
N PRO A 23 5.93 -28.77 -2.95
CA PRO A 23 6.51 -29.63 -3.99
C PRO A 23 5.92 -29.38 -5.39
N SER A 24 4.69 -28.86 -5.46
CA SER A 24 4.05 -28.44 -6.71
C SER A 24 4.46 -27.03 -7.18
N GLY A 25 5.37 -26.36 -6.49
CA GLY A 25 5.87 -25.02 -6.84
C GLY A 25 4.98 -23.86 -6.40
N ALA A 26 3.90 -24.10 -5.64
CA ALA A 26 3.06 -23.02 -5.14
C ALA A 26 3.71 -22.32 -3.94
N ALA A 27 3.78 -20.99 -3.97
CA ALA A 27 4.24 -20.18 -2.85
C ALA A 27 3.21 -20.20 -1.71
N VAL A 28 3.68 -20.34 -0.47
CA VAL A 28 2.90 -20.25 0.76
C VAL A 28 3.65 -19.39 1.77
N ALA A 29 2.99 -18.40 2.36
CA ALA A 29 3.52 -17.63 3.47
C ALA A 29 2.73 -17.95 4.74
N ASP A 30 3.44 -18.46 5.75
CA ASP A 30 2.87 -18.73 7.07
C ASP A 30 3.25 -17.62 8.05
N PHE A 31 2.27 -17.10 8.75
CA PHE A 31 2.45 -16.10 9.80
C PHE A 31 1.40 -16.25 10.89
N THR A 32 1.65 -15.67 12.06
CA THR A 32 0.71 -15.71 13.17
C THR A 32 0.32 -14.30 13.56
N VAL A 33 -0.99 -14.07 13.67
CA VAL A 33 -1.56 -12.80 14.11
C VAL A 33 -2.04 -12.93 15.55
N ALA A 34 -1.57 -12.04 16.41
CA ALA A 34 -2.04 -11.88 17.78
C ALA A 34 -3.06 -10.74 17.82
N SER A 35 -4.28 -11.06 18.21
CA SER A 35 -5.36 -10.09 18.43
C SER A 35 -5.68 -10.04 19.91
N THR A 36 -5.37 -8.92 20.57
CA THR A 36 -5.61 -8.69 21.99
C THR A 36 -6.82 -7.76 22.15
N ALA A 37 -7.82 -8.24 22.89
CA ALA A 37 -8.94 -7.41 23.29
C ALA A 37 -8.45 -6.38 24.33
N ARG A 38 -8.93 -5.13 24.22
CA ARG A 38 -8.67 -4.11 25.24
C ARG A 38 -9.98 -3.65 25.84
N THR A 39 -10.04 -3.65 27.17
CA THR A 39 -11.22 -3.24 27.93
C THR A 39 -10.84 -2.03 28.79
N PHE A 40 -11.71 -1.04 28.79
CA PHE A 40 -11.53 0.12 29.66
C PHE A 40 -12.08 -0.18 31.05
N ASP A 41 -11.22 -0.16 32.06
CA ASP A 41 -11.60 -0.31 33.44
C ASP A 41 -12.02 1.06 34.02
N ARG A 42 -13.31 1.22 34.27
CA ARG A 42 -13.86 2.48 34.80
C ARG A 42 -13.47 2.77 36.25
N GLN A 43 -13.06 1.74 37.01
CA GLN A 43 -12.65 1.92 38.40
C GLN A 43 -11.24 2.49 38.52
N THR A 44 -10.33 1.99 37.67
CA THR A 44 -8.94 2.45 37.63
C THR A 44 -8.69 3.53 36.61
N ASN A 45 -9.70 3.83 35.76
CA ASN A 45 -9.61 4.76 34.63
C ASN A 45 -8.47 4.41 33.63
N GLU A 46 -8.20 3.12 33.46
CA GLU A 46 -7.11 2.59 32.62
C GLU A 46 -7.62 1.58 31.60
N TRP A 47 -6.88 1.48 30.48
CA TRP A 47 -7.10 0.43 29.49
C TRP A 47 -6.32 -0.81 29.92
N LYS A 48 -7.02 -1.93 30.11
CA LYS A 48 -6.43 -3.24 30.42
C LYS A 48 -6.46 -4.12 29.19
N ASP A 49 -5.35 -4.83 28.96
CA ASP A 49 -5.30 -5.85 27.93
C ASP A 49 -6.01 -7.12 28.46
N GLY A 50 -6.91 -7.64 27.66
CA GLY A 50 -7.60 -8.90 27.92
C GLY A 50 -6.88 -10.09 27.27
N ASP A 51 -7.64 -11.15 27.04
CA ASP A 51 -7.11 -12.34 26.40
C ASP A 51 -6.63 -12.08 24.98
N THR A 52 -5.53 -12.72 24.62
CA THR A 52 -4.95 -12.64 23.28
C THR A 52 -5.31 -13.88 22.48
N LEU A 53 -5.95 -13.66 21.35
CA LEU A 53 -6.22 -14.69 20.36
C LEU A 53 -5.04 -14.80 19.39
N PHE A 54 -4.48 -15.99 19.23
CA PHE A 54 -3.45 -16.30 18.26
C PHE A 54 -4.05 -17.12 17.11
N ILE A 55 -3.97 -16.59 15.88
CA ILE A 55 -4.43 -17.31 14.70
C ILE A 55 -3.25 -17.51 13.76
N ARG A 56 -3.04 -18.77 13.35
CA ARG A 56 -2.08 -19.12 12.31
C ARG A 56 -2.72 -18.86 10.96
N CYS A 57 -2.09 -18.01 10.15
CA CYS A 57 -2.55 -17.59 8.84
C CYS A 57 -1.64 -18.16 7.76
N SER A 58 -2.24 -18.64 6.67
CA SER A 58 -1.52 -19.11 5.49
C SER A 58 -2.04 -18.39 4.26
N ALA A 59 -1.18 -17.59 3.64
CA ALA A 59 -1.43 -16.95 2.35
C ALA A 59 -0.83 -17.79 1.22
N TRP A 60 -1.40 -17.73 0.02
CA TRP A 60 -1.04 -18.59 -1.09
C TRP A 60 -0.67 -17.82 -2.35
N ARG A 61 0.20 -18.38 -3.17
CA ARG A 61 0.58 -17.89 -4.50
C ARG A 61 1.15 -16.46 -4.42
N GLN A 62 0.70 -15.58 -5.29
CA GLN A 62 1.17 -14.18 -5.36
C GLN A 62 0.96 -13.42 -4.05
N LEU A 63 -0.15 -13.68 -3.34
CA LEU A 63 -0.39 -13.07 -2.03
C LEU A 63 0.70 -13.46 -1.03
N ALA A 64 1.17 -14.69 -1.05
CA ALA A 64 2.25 -15.17 -0.18
C ALA A 64 3.57 -14.41 -0.40
N GLU A 65 3.96 -14.22 -1.65
CA GLU A 65 5.16 -13.48 -2.02
C GLU A 65 5.06 -12.01 -1.60
N ASN A 66 3.90 -11.38 -1.86
CA ASN A 66 3.64 -10.00 -1.48
C ASN A 66 3.67 -9.81 0.04
N VAL A 67 3.08 -10.74 0.80
CA VAL A 67 3.09 -10.72 2.27
C VAL A 67 4.51 -10.80 2.81
N ALA A 68 5.29 -11.77 2.33
CA ALA A 68 6.66 -11.96 2.78
C ALA A 68 7.59 -10.78 2.43
N GLY A 69 7.32 -10.12 1.29
CA GLY A 69 8.08 -8.95 0.86
C GLY A 69 7.65 -7.62 1.49
N SER A 70 6.49 -7.57 2.15
CA SER A 70 5.90 -6.31 2.61
C SER A 70 5.69 -6.22 4.11
N LEU A 71 5.49 -7.33 4.79
CA LEU A 71 5.11 -7.37 6.21
C LEU A 71 6.24 -7.95 7.06
N THR A 72 6.39 -7.40 8.27
CA THR A 72 7.39 -7.85 9.24
C THR A 72 6.76 -8.04 10.61
N LYS A 73 7.49 -8.67 11.52
CA LYS A 73 7.12 -8.83 12.93
C LYS A 73 6.69 -7.48 13.53
N GLY A 74 5.60 -7.51 14.28
CA GLY A 74 5.03 -6.32 14.94
C GLY A 74 4.12 -5.48 14.05
N THR A 75 4.13 -5.68 12.73
CA THR A 75 3.20 -4.96 11.84
C THR A 75 1.76 -5.26 12.23
N ARG A 76 0.98 -4.19 12.43
CA ARG A 76 -0.47 -4.30 12.62
C ARG A 76 -1.14 -4.51 11.29
N VAL A 77 -1.96 -5.57 11.20
CA VAL A 77 -2.61 -5.99 9.96
C VAL A 77 -4.11 -6.16 10.14
N ILE A 78 -4.81 -6.06 9.02
CA ILE A 78 -6.20 -6.47 8.85
C ILE A 78 -6.16 -7.66 7.92
N VAL A 79 -6.69 -8.80 8.35
CA VAL A 79 -6.66 -10.06 7.61
C VAL A 79 -8.09 -10.57 7.47
N THR A 80 -8.47 -10.93 6.26
CA THR A 80 -9.76 -11.60 5.99
C THR A 80 -9.48 -12.95 5.36
N GLY A 81 -10.24 -13.96 5.78
CA GLY A 81 -10.05 -15.31 5.26
C GLY A 81 -10.97 -16.33 5.87
N ALA A 82 -10.87 -17.55 5.36
CA ALA A 82 -11.65 -18.70 5.81
C ALA A 82 -11.03 -19.31 7.09
N LEU A 83 -11.83 -19.33 8.15
CA LEU A 83 -11.45 -19.90 9.44
C LEU A 83 -11.57 -21.42 9.41
N LYS A 84 -10.54 -22.11 9.91
CA LYS A 84 -10.52 -23.56 10.08
C LYS A 84 -10.18 -23.88 11.52
N VAL A 85 -10.95 -24.75 12.12
CA VAL A 85 -10.69 -25.29 13.43
C VAL A 85 -10.23 -26.73 13.26
N ARG A 86 -9.02 -27.02 13.74
CA ARG A 86 -8.46 -28.38 13.72
C ARG A 86 -8.31 -28.88 15.14
N GLU A 87 -8.87 -30.07 15.38
CA GLU A 87 -8.57 -30.81 16.58
C GLU A 87 -7.32 -31.67 16.31
N TYR A 88 -6.42 -31.71 17.28
CA TYR A 88 -5.24 -32.57 17.25
C TYR A 88 -5.05 -33.25 18.58
N GLU A 89 -4.47 -34.42 18.55
CA GLU A 89 -4.09 -35.16 19.73
C GLU A 89 -2.71 -34.74 20.19
N ARG A 90 -2.58 -34.38 21.46
CA ARG A 90 -1.30 -34.02 22.08
C ARG A 90 -0.52 -35.27 22.41
N GLN A 91 0.80 -35.16 22.56
CA GLN A 91 1.67 -36.28 22.96
C GLN A 91 1.34 -36.85 24.34
N ASP A 92 0.66 -36.10 25.18
CA ASP A 92 0.16 -36.50 26.48
C ASP A 92 -1.20 -37.24 26.46
N GLY A 93 -1.74 -37.52 25.25
CA GLY A 93 -3.05 -38.14 25.05
C GLY A 93 -4.23 -37.18 25.17
N GLY A 94 -3.98 -35.89 25.44
CA GLY A 94 -5.01 -34.86 25.50
C GLY A 94 -5.38 -34.36 24.10
N ARG A 95 -6.62 -33.85 23.95
CA ARG A 95 -7.06 -33.17 22.71
C ARG A 95 -6.70 -31.69 22.79
N GLY A 96 -6.16 -31.14 21.70
CA GLY A 96 -5.90 -29.73 21.52
C GLY A 96 -6.70 -29.20 20.32
N THR A 97 -6.97 -27.91 20.33
CA THR A 97 -7.63 -27.23 19.22
C THR A 97 -6.67 -26.20 18.64
N SER A 98 -6.46 -26.23 17.34
CA SER A 98 -5.72 -25.22 16.59
C SER A 98 -6.70 -24.41 15.74
N VAL A 99 -6.58 -23.10 15.84
CA VAL A 99 -7.37 -22.19 15.00
C VAL A 99 -6.46 -21.66 13.90
N GLU A 100 -6.82 -21.96 12.67
CA GLU A 100 -6.06 -21.63 11.47
C GLU A 100 -6.93 -20.80 10.51
N MET A 101 -6.30 -20.00 9.68
CA MET A 101 -7.00 -19.18 8.67
C MET A 101 -6.31 -19.34 7.32
N THR A 102 -7.08 -19.67 6.30
CA THR A 102 -6.64 -19.50 4.92
C THR A 102 -6.96 -18.07 4.52
N VAL A 103 -5.94 -17.30 4.18
CA VAL A 103 -6.05 -15.85 3.94
C VAL A 103 -6.58 -15.61 2.52
N ASP A 104 -7.62 -14.80 2.42
CA ASP A 104 -8.12 -14.26 1.15
C ASP A 104 -7.51 -12.89 0.87
N GLU A 105 -7.48 -12.00 1.89
CA GLU A 105 -6.94 -10.65 1.80
C GLU A 105 -6.18 -10.26 3.07
N VAL A 106 -5.09 -9.52 2.91
CA VAL A 106 -4.33 -8.96 4.03
C VAL A 106 -3.68 -7.64 3.65
N GLY A 107 -3.65 -6.72 4.60
CA GLY A 107 -2.97 -5.45 4.43
C GLY A 107 -2.54 -4.84 5.76
N PRO A 108 -1.58 -3.90 5.74
CA PRO A 108 -1.21 -3.16 6.93
C PRO A 108 -2.35 -2.27 7.41
N SER A 109 -2.55 -2.22 8.72
CA SER A 109 -3.49 -1.28 9.33
C SER A 109 -2.86 0.12 9.39
N LEU A 110 -3.52 1.10 8.80
CA LEU A 110 -3.04 2.49 8.76
C LEU A 110 -3.42 3.31 9.99
N ARG A 111 -3.98 2.70 11.02
CA ARG A 111 -4.40 3.41 12.23
C ARG A 111 -3.25 4.17 12.90
N ASN A 112 -2.06 3.59 12.92
CA ASN A 112 -0.86 4.16 13.56
C ASN A 112 0.38 4.06 12.65
N ALA A 113 0.17 3.92 11.33
CA ALA A 113 1.24 3.75 10.34
C ALA A 113 0.82 4.34 8.99
N THR A 114 1.80 4.59 8.14
CA THR A 114 1.61 4.91 6.72
C THR A 114 2.12 3.76 5.87
N ALA A 115 1.58 3.60 4.67
CA ALA A 115 2.06 2.61 3.71
C ALA A 115 2.20 3.24 2.32
N GLN A 116 3.25 2.85 1.62
CA GLN A 116 3.42 3.12 0.19
C GLN A 116 3.11 1.85 -0.58
N VAL A 117 2.25 1.96 -1.58
CA VAL A 117 1.82 0.81 -2.37
C VAL A 117 2.44 0.87 -3.75
N SER A 118 3.20 -0.16 -4.11
CA SER A 118 3.67 -0.40 -5.47
C SER A 118 2.88 -1.57 -6.08
N ARG A 119 2.45 -1.40 -7.32
CA ARG A 119 1.76 -2.48 -8.02
C ARG A 119 2.78 -3.49 -8.52
N THR A 120 2.57 -4.75 -8.16
CA THR A 120 3.27 -5.85 -8.81
C THR A 120 2.57 -6.12 -10.14
N SER A 121 3.28 -5.93 -11.27
CA SER A 121 2.77 -6.36 -12.57
C SER A 121 2.66 -7.89 -12.53
N GLY A 122 1.44 -8.39 -12.39
CA GLY A 122 1.16 -9.80 -12.59
C GLY A 122 1.62 -10.19 -13.98
N GLY A 123 2.57 -11.10 -14.07
CA GLY A 123 2.96 -11.72 -15.33
C GLY A 123 1.78 -12.48 -15.92
N GLY A 124 1.06 -11.85 -16.82
CA GLY A 124 -0.10 -12.43 -17.48
C GLY A 124 -0.66 -11.49 -18.54
N GLY A 125 -0.29 -11.73 -19.80
CA GLY A 125 -1.02 -11.27 -20.96
C GLY A 125 -0.62 -9.90 -21.50
N GLY A 126 0.18 -9.90 -22.56
CA GLY A 126 0.38 -8.76 -23.44
C GLY A 126 -0.93 -8.14 -23.89
N GLY A 127 -1.27 -7.01 -23.30
CA GLY A 127 -2.25 -6.07 -23.79
C GLY A 127 -1.50 -4.99 -24.52
N GLN A 128 -1.39 -5.11 -25.83
CA GLN A 128 -0.95 -4.10 -26.75
C GLN A 128 -1.84 -2.86 -26.55
N GLY A 129 -1.35 -1.90 -25.83
CA GLY A 129 -2.01 -0.62 -25.64
C GLY A 129 -2.07 0.11 -26.98
N GLY A 130 -3.20 -0.01 -27.66
CA GLY A 130 -3.54 0.81 -28.81
C GLY A 130 -3.57 2.27 -28.39
N GLY A 131 -2.60 3.05 -28.87
CA GLY A 131 -2.61 4.48 -28.77
C GLY A 131 -3.83 5.03 -29.49
N PHE A 132 -4.73 5.67 -28.76
CA PHE A 132 -5.74 6.55 -29.33
C PHE A 132 -5.06 7.84 -29.80
N GLY A 133 -4.54 7.79 -31.05
CA GLY A 133 -4.23 8.99 -31.81
C GLY A 133 -5.53 9.59 -32.27
N GLY A 134 -5.92 10.69 -31.64
CA GLY A 134 -7.03 11.51 -32.11
C GLY A 134 -6.72 12.10 -33.47
N ASN A 135 -7.38 11.60 -34.53
CA ASN A 135 -7.41 12.22 -35.82
C ASN A 135 -8.65 13.10 -35.89
N SER A 136 -8.50 14.40 -35.69
CA SER A 136 -9.54 15.37 -36.00
C SER A 136 -9.55 15.59 -37.51
N GLY A 137 -10.60 15.11 -38.16
CA GLY A 137 -10.90 15.31 -39.56
C GLY A 137 -11.14 16.78 -39.87
N GLY A 138 -10.37 17.33 -40.77
CA GLY A 138 -10.66 18.58 -41.48
C GLY A 138 -11.13 18.27 -42.88
N PHE A 139 -12.37 18.65 -43.17
CA PHE A 139 -12.98 18.74 -44.48
C PHE A 139 -12.37 19.93 -45.26
N GLY A 140 -12.07 19.77 -46.53
CA GLY A 140 -11.86 20.91 -47.38
C GLY A 140 -11.11 20.62 -48.68
N GLY A 141 -11.81 20.47 -49.74
CA GLY A 141 -11.76 20.52 -51.11
C GLY A 141 -10.59 21.11 -51.89
N GLY A 142 -10.29 20.45 -52.96
CA GLY A 142 -10.16 21.02 -54.30
C GLY A 142 -8.86 21.69 -54.68
N ASN A 143 -8.28 21.16 -55.63
CA ASN A 143 -7.86 21.73 -56.93
C ASN A 143 -6.37 21.62 -57.27
N ALA A 144 -6.19 21.28 -58.52
CA ALA A 144 -5.03 20.97 -59.32
C ALA A 144 -3.97 22.09 -59.44
N GLY A 145 -2.75 21.69 -59.79
CA GLY A 145 -1.85 22.57 -60.56
C GLY A 145 -0.39 22.45 -60.18
N GLY A 146 0.36 21.75 -60.91
CA GLY A 146 1.59 21.89 -61.62
C GLY A 146 2.76 22.71 -61.03
N GLY A 147 3.98 22.21 -61.23
CA GLY A 147 5.08 23.12 -61.48
C GLY A 147 6.38 22.81 -60.68
N PHE A 148 7.26 22.08 -61.26
CA PHE A 148 8.71 22.23 -61.44
C PHE A 148 9.53 23.12 -60.46
N GLY A 149 10.75 22.56 -60.15
CA GLY A 149 11.97 23.33 -59.89
C GLY A 149 12.53 23.06 -58.50
N GLY A 150 13.57 22.30 -58.24
CA GLY A 150 14.92 22.54 -58.64
C GLY A 150 15.64 23.39 -57.59
N GLY A 151 16.59 22.82 -56.81
CA GLY A 151 17.49 23.65 -56.01
C GLY A 151 18.15 22.93 -54.87
N GLN A 152 19.32 22.38 -55.12
CA GLN A 152 20.34 21.98 -54.15
C GLN A 152 20.76 23.16 -53.30
N GLN A 153 21.12 22.88 -52.05
CA GLN A 153 22.40 23.24 -51.43
C GLN A 153 22.46 22.85 -49.98
N GLN A 154 23.43 22.05 -49.66
CA GLN A 154 24.13 21.81 -48.40
C GLN A 154 25.21 22.88 -48.23
N PRO A 155 26.05 22.93 -47.17
CA PRO A 155 25.83 22.83 -45.71
C PRO A 155 26.47 24.05 -45.01
N ALA A 156 26.28 24.17 -43.71
CA ALA A 156 27.25 24.86 -42.88
C ALA A 156 27.20 24.34 -41.43
N GLN A 157 28.37 23.89 -41.01
CA GLN A 157 28.82 23.61 -39.68
C GLN A 157 28.79 24.84 -38.77
N GLY A 158 28.75 24.58 -37.47
CA GLY A 158 29.07 25.57 -36.45
C GLY A 158 28.63 25.03 -35.09
N ASN A 159 29.48 24.32 -34.50
CA ASN A 159 30.14 24.40 -33.19
C ASN A 159 29.45 25.22 -32.12
N ASP A 160 29.49 24.62 -30.98
CA ASP A 160 30.01 25.03 -29.69
C ASP A 160 29.01 25.14 -28.52
N ALA A 161 29.45 24.30 -27.55
CA ALA A 161 29.69 24.66 -26.16
C ALA A 161 28.53 24.83 -25.19
N SER A 162 28.37 23.78 -24.39
CA SER A 162 28.30 23.86 -22.93
C SER A 162 27.76 25.14 -22.31
N ALA A 163 26.55 25.08 -21.80
CA ALA A 163 26.17 25.92 -20.69
C ALA A 163 25.39 25.07 -19.67
N TRP A 164 26.03 24.83 -18.58
CA TRP A 164 25.45 24.32 -17.34
C TRP A 164 24.44 25.33 -16.85
N ALA A 165 23.16 25.05 -16.97
CA ALA A 165 22.11 25.87 -16.37
C ALA A 165 21.99 25.51 -14.89
N GLN A 166 22.30 26.47 -14.04
CA GLN A 166 22.07 26.45 -12.60
C GLN A 166 20.57 26.29 -12.29
N PRO A 167 20.19 25.55 -11.26
CA PRO A 167 18.81 25.50 -10.83
C PRO A 167 18.39 26.85 -10.22
N ALA A 168 17.28 27.38 -10.75
CA ALA A 168 16.65 28.60 -10.27
C ALA A 168 16.14 28.41 -8.83
N GLN A 169 16.52 29.37 -7.95
CA GLN A 169 15.97 29.50 -6.61
C GLN A 169 14.48 29.89 -6.68
N PRO A 170 13.63 29.34 -5.84
CA PRO A 170 12.24 29.79 -5.75
C PRO A 170 12.17 31.19 -5.14
N GLN A 171 11.60 32.11 -5.89
CA GLN A 171 11.21 33.44 -5.41
C GLN A 171 10.05 33.29 -4.42
N GLN A 172 10.19 33.90 -3.24
CA GLN A 172 9.12 34.10 -2.26
C GLN A 172 8.05 35.03 -2.87
N PRO A 173 6.76 34.70 -2.81
CA PRO A 173 5.72 35.68 -3.09
C PRO A 173 5.56 36.64 -1.93
N ALA A 174 5.60 37.92 -2.25
CA ALA A 174 5.29 39.03 -1.37
C ALA A 174 3.81 39.01 -0.95
N GLY A 175 3.61 39.41 0.29
CA GLY A 175 2.42 39.69 1.08
C GLY A 175 1.06 39.72 0.37
N GLY A 176 0.16 38.84 0.85
CA GLY A 176 -1.27 38.97 0.68
C GLY A 176 -1.94 38.85 2.03
N ASN A 177 -2.73 39.83 2.38
CA ASN A 177 -3.48 40.05 3.60
C ASN A 177 -4.16 38.77 4.14
N ASP A 178 -3.78 38.39 5.33
CA ASP A 178 -4.45 37.37 6.13
C ASP A 178 -5.58 38.01 6.95
N PRO A 179 -6.86 37.74 6.70
CA PRO A 179 -7.97 38.34 7.40
C PRO A 179 -8.19 37.78 8.83
N TRP A 180 -7.36 36.86 9.30
CA TRP A 180 -7.49 36.23 10.62
C TRP A 180 -6.33 36.54 11.59
N GLY A 181 -5.46 37.45 11.23
CA GLY A 181 -4.37 37.93 12.09
C GLY A 181 -4.83 39.08 13.00
N GLY A 182 -5.68 38.79 13.97
CA GLY A 182 -6.13 39.75 14.98
C GLY A 182 -5.50 39.53 16.34
N GLY A 183 -4.55 40.42 16.68
CA GLY A 183 -4.42 40.98 18.00
C GLY A 183 -3.80 40.18 19.13
N SER A 184 -2.52 40.37 19.30
CA SER A 184 -1.84 40.23 20.58
C SER A 184 -2.25 41.35 21.50
N ALA A 185 -2.57 41.07 22.77
CA ALA A 185 -2.09 41.81 23.95
C ALA A 185 -2.65 41.20 25.24
N GLY A 186 -1.80 41.06 26.22
CA GLY A 186 -2.20 41.02 27.61
C GLY A 186 -1.96 39.72 28.34
N GLY A 187 -0.86 39.66 29.06
CA GLY A 187 -0.54 38.63 30.04
C GLY A 187 -1.53 38.61 31.19
N SER A 188 -1.73 37.44 31.72
CA SER A 188 -1.80 37.21 33.17
C SER A 188 -1.63 35.71 33.45
N THR A 189 -0.67 35.48 34.28
CA THR A 189 -0.48 34.24 35.04
C THR A 189 -1.74 33.92 35.82
N ASP A 190 -2.36 32.79 35.52
CA ASP A 190 -3.22 32.11 36.46
C ASP A 190 -3.02 30.60 36.29
N GLU A 191 -2.37 30.08 37.28
CA GLU A 191 -2.17 28.65 37.56
C GLU A 191 -3.51 28.08 38.06
N PRO A 192 -4.08 27.06 37.46
CA PRO A 192 -5.22 26.38 38.04
C PRO A 192 -4.74 25.43 39.13
N PRO A 193 -5.38 25.42 40.30
CA PRO A 193 -5.11 24.43 41.34
C PRO A 193 -5.83 23.12 41.01
N PHE A 194 -5.16 21.99 41.34
CA PHE A 194 -5.51 20.57 41.38
C PHE A 194 -5.16 19.74 40.16
#